data_36f700ed28a562cb43d1128b28238ede
#
_entry.id   36f700ed28a562cb43d1128b28238ede
#
_cell.length_a   1.000
_cell.length_b   1.000
_cell.length_c   1.000
_cell.angle_alpha   90.00
_cell.angle_beta   90.00
_cell.angle_gamma   90.00
#
_symmetry.space_group_name_H-M   'P 1'
#
loop_
_entity.id
_entity.type
_entity.pdbx_description
1 polymer ?
#
loop_
_entity_poly.entity_id
_entity_poly.type
_entity_poly.pdbx_seq_one_letter_code
_entity_poly.pdbx_strand_id
1 'polypeptide(L)'
;MKRAQTGDLTVRFDNHYKGEIHQLGDAFNSMVAKTDELLKLVYQEQKHKREAELQILHEQIKPHFLYNTLDTIQWMAKGYHAQDIVDIVLALSNFFRISLSQGKEFISLEQEIAMVKSYLDIQKFRYEELFDYEVWTDPAILK
;
A
#
# COMPACT_ATOMS: atom_id res chain seq x y z
N MET A 1 -17.12 14.04 -32.59
CA MET A 1 -18.21 13.79 -31.62
C MET A 1 -18.34 12.30 -31.26
N LYS A 2 -18.38 11.32 -32.16
CA LYS A 2 -18.47 9.89 -31.81
C LYS A 2 -17.36 9.41 -30.86
N ARG A 3 -16.11 9.88 -31.00
CA ARG A 3 -14.99 9.49 -30.10
C ARG A 3 -15.16 10.02 -28.67
N ALA A 4 -15.72 11.21 -28.48
CA ALA A 4 -16.02 11.72 -27.14
C ALA A 4 -17.11 10.88 -26.43
N GLN A 5 -18.05 10.35 -27.18
CA GLN A 5 -19.11 9.46 -26.65
C GLN A 5 -18.54 8.12 -26.14
N THR A 6 -17.39 7.68 -26.65
CA THR A 6 -16.70 6.46 -26.22
C THR A 6 -15.68 6.71 -25.10
N GLY A 7 -15.67 7.92 -24.50
CA GLY A 7 -14.81 8.26 -23.37
C GLY A 7 -13.45 8.88 -23.74
N ASP A 8 -13.20 9.14 -25.03
CA ASP A 8 -11.98 9.82 -25.45
C ASP A 8 -12.12 11.34 -25.27
N LEU A 9 -11.66 11.85 -24.15
CA LEU A 9 -11.71 13.27 -23.81
C LEU A 9 -10.50 14.09 -24.36
N THR A 10 -9.65 13.46 -25.16
CA THR A 10 -8.57 14.19 -25.85
C THR A 10 -9.06 14.86 -27.14
N VAL A 11 -10.24 14.49 -27.61
CA VAL A 11 -10.85 15.02 -28.84
C VAL A 11 -11.11 16.50 -28.71
N ARG A 12 -10.69 17.24 -29.72
CA ARG A 12 -11.04 18.67 -29.88
C ARG A 12 -11.73 18.87 -31.20
N PHE A 13 -12.66 19.79 -31.23
CA PHE A 13 -13.26 20.27 -32.46
C PHE A 13 -12.30 21.28 -33.08
N ASP A 14 -11.92 21.02 -34.33
CA ASP A 14 -11.04 21.89 -35.06
C ASP A 14 -11.85 23.09 -35.61
N ASN A 15 -11.47 24.29 -35.22
CA ASN A 15 -12.31 25.47 -35.31
C ASN A 15 -11.98 26.32 -36.54
N HIS A 16 -11.98 25.70 -37.74
CA HIS A 16 -11.75 26.41 -39.00
C HIS A 16 -12.98 27.16 -39.55
N TYR A 17 -14.13 27.01 -38.90
CA TYR A 17 -15.39 27.61 -39.35
C TYR A 17 -15.62 28.97 -38.70
N LYS A 18 -16.43 29.84 -39.35
CA LYS A 18 -16.82 31.15 -38.81
C LYS A 18 -18.30 31.12 -38.40
N GLY A 19 -18.69 32.04 -37.52
CA GLY A 19 -20.09 32.19 -37.09
C GLY A 19 -20.53 31.19 -36.03
N GLU A 20 -21.77 30.74 -36.09
CA GLU A 20 -22.42 29.88 -35.07
C GLU A 20 -21.72 28.53 -34.88
N ILE A 21 -21.13 27.98 -35.96
CA ILE A 21 -20.40 26.69 -35.88
C ILE A 21 -19.12 26.85 -35.05
N HIS A 22 -18.47 28.01 -35.15
CA HIS A 22 -17.32 28.34 -34.33
C HIS A 22 -17.67 28.35 -32.82
N GLN A 23 -18.76 29.04 -32.47
CA GLN A 23 -19.23 29.11 -31.08
C GLN A 23 -19.61 27.74 -30.54
N LEU A 24 -20.25 26.90 -31.36
CA LEU A 24 -20.60 25.53 -30.98
C LEU A 24 -19.33 24.66 -30.75
N GLY A 25 -18.31 24.83 -31.60
CA GLY A 25 -17.02 24.16 -31.45
C GLY A 25 -16.30 24.54 -30.16
N ASP A 26 -16.29 25.82 -29.80
CA ASP A 26 -15.70 26.31 -28.56
C ASP A 26 -16.46 25.81 -27.33
N ALA A 27 -17.79 25.84 -27.37
CA ALA A 27 -18.61 25.30 -26.30
C ALA A 27 -18.36 23.79 -26.10
N PHE A 28 -18.26 23.02 -27.21
CA PHE A 28 -17.92 21.60 -27.14
C PHE A 28 -16.53 21.36 -26.54
N ASN A 29 -15.51 22.10 -27.00
CA ASN A 29 -14.15 21.97 -26.48
C ASN A 29 -14.08 22.32 -24.99
N SER A 30 -14.78 23.37 -24.57
CA SER A 30 -14.89 23.77 -23.16
C SER A 30 -15.57 22.71 -22.31
N MET A 31 -16.66 22.12 -22.82
CA MET A 31 -17.37 21.02 -22.12
C MET A 31 -16.48 19.79 -21.96
N VAL A 32 -15.76 19.38 -23.02
CA VAL A 32 -14.85 18.22 -22.96
C VAL A 32 -13.70 18.49 -21.98
N ALA A 33 -13.11 19.69 -22.00
CA ALA A 33 -12.05 20.07 -21.07
C ALA A 33 -12.54 20.05 -19.61
N LYS A 34 -13.75 20.58 -19.36
CA LYS A 34 -14.33 20.58 -18.01
C LYS A 34 -14.68 19.17 -17.52
N THR A 35 -15.15 18.32 -18.42
CA THR A 35 -15.42 16.91 -18.11
C THR A 35 -14.13 16.17 -17.72
N ASP A 36 -13.04 16.36 -18.45
CA ASP A 36 -11.72 15.79 -18.14
C ASP A 36 -11.20 16.27 -16.78
N GLU A 37 -11.33 17.57 -16.49
CA GLU A 37 -10.96 18.15 -15.19
C GLU A 37 -11.78 17.51 -14.04
N LEU A 38 -13.09 17.42 -14.21
CA LEU A 38 -13.97 16.82 -13.20
C LEU A 38 -13.68 15.34 -12.97
N LEU A 39 -13.38 14.57 -14.01
CA LEU A 39 -12.99 13.18 -13.87
C LEU A 39 -11.67 13.02 -13.12
N LYS A 40 -10.69 13.88 -13.37
CA LYS A 40 -9.44 13.89 -12.61
C LYS A 40 -9.67 14.20 -11.13
N LEU A 41 -10.52 15.19 -10.83
CA LEU A 41 -10.89 15.52 -9.45
C LEU A 41 -11.59 14.34 -8.76
N VAL A 42 -12.57 13.70 -9.40
CA VAL A 42 -13.25 12.53 -8.86
C VAL A 42 -12.27 11.39 -8.59
N TYR A 43 -11.33 11.14 -9.51
CA TYR A 43 -10.33 10.11 -9.31
C TYR A 43 -9.42 10.41 -8.10
N GLN A 44 -8.97 11.66 -7.96
CA GLN A 44 -8.17 12.10 -6.81
C GLN A 44 -8.94 11.95 -5.49
N GLU A 45 -10.19 12.41 -5.45
CA GLU A 45 -11.06 12.28 -4.29
C GLU A 45 -11.27 10.81 -3.88
N GLN A 46 -11.51 9.92 -4.85
CA GLN A 46 -11.65 8.49 -4.57
C GLN A 46 -10.35 7.88 -4.03
N LYS A 47 -9.21 8.30 -4.58
CA LYS A 47 -7.89 7.87 -4.08
C LYS A 47 -7.69 8.29 -2.63
N HIS A 48 -7.89 9.57 -2.33
CA HIS A 48 -7.77 10.11 -0.96
C HIS A 48 -8.73 9.43 0.03
N LYS A 49 -9.98 9.22 -0.39
CA LYS A 49 -10.96 8.50 0.43
C LYS A 49 -10.49 7.09 0.77
N ARG A 50 -9.97 6.35 -0.21
CA ARG A 50 -9.47 4.99 -0.03
C ARG A 50 -8.24 4.95 0.90
N GLU A 51 -7.33 5.91 0.75
CA GLU A 51 -6.16 6.06 1.63
C GLU A 51 -6.61 6.34 3.07
N ALA A 52 -7.56 7.25 3.27
CA ALA A 52 -8.10 7.56 4.60
C ALA A 52 -8.82 6.35 5.24
N GLU A 53 -9.61 5.59 4.47
CA GLU A 53 -10.27 4.37 4.96
C GLU A 53 -9.25 3.31 5.39
N LEU A 54 -8.18 3.12 4.63
CA LEU A 54 -7.08 2.21 4.97
C LEU A 54 -6.36 2.68 6.24
N GLN A 55 -6.12 3.97 6.39
CA GLN A 55 -5.49 4.53 7.58
C GLN A 55 -6.33 4.29 8.83
N ILE A 56 -7.64 4.52 8.76
CA ILE A 56 -8.55 4.24 9.88
C ILE A 56 -8.51 2.76 10.26
N LEU A 57 -8.49 1.85 9.29
CA LEU A 57 -8.40 0.41 9.55
C LEU A 57 -7.07 0.04 10.23
N HIS A 58 -5.95 0.64 9.81
CA HIS A 58 -4.66 0.46 10.47
C HIS A 58 -4.64 0.98 11.91
N GLU A 59 -5.29 2.11 12.19
CA GLU A 59 -5.36 2.69 13.53
C GLU A 59 -6.20 1.84 14.50
N GLN A 60 -7.17 1.07 14.01
CA GLN A 60 -7.97 0.17 14.86
C GLN A 60 -7.13 -0.94 15.52
N ILE A 61 -6.01 -1.33 14.95
CA ILE A 61 -5.10 -2.35 15.50
C ILE A 61 -4.16 -1.69 16.50
N LYS A 62 -4.33 -0.68 17.15
CA LYS A 62 -3.43 -0.03 18.16
C LYS A 62 -2.02 -0.67 18.20
N PRO A 63 -1.14 -0.37 17.25
CA PRO A 63 0.14 -1.08 17.09
C PRO A 63 0.98 -1.08 18.38
N HIS A 64 0.94 0.02 19.11
CA HIS A 64 1.63 0.18 20.37
C HIS A 64 1.17 -0.83 21.45
N PHE A 65 -0.13 -1.13 21.53
CA PHE A 65 -0.63 -2.14 22.46
C PHE A 65 -0.11 -3.54 22.08
N LEU A 66 -0.11 -3.86 20.79
CA LEU A 66 0.38 -5.14 20.29
C LEU A 66 1.88 -5.30 20.63
N TYR A 67 2.71 -4.31 20.34
CA TYR A 67 4.15 -4.38 20.63
C TYR A 67 4.43 -4.51 22.13
N ASN A 68 3.79 -3.72 22.96
CA ASN A 68 3.96 -3.80 24.40
C ASN A 68 3.55 -5.17 24.95
N THR A 69 2.50 -5.78 24.39
CA THR A 69 2.06 -7.12 24.80
C THR A 69 3.09 -8.17 24.40
N LEU A 70 3.62 -8.11 23.18
CA LEU A 70 4.65 -9.03 22.72
C LEU A 70 5.95 -8.87 23.51
N ASP A 71 6.37 -7.64 23.80
CA ASP A 71 7.55 -7.35 24.64
C ASP A 71 7.37 -7.93 26.05
N THR A 72 6.17 -7.82 26.62
CA THR A 72 5.86 -8.39 27.93
C THR A 72 5.99 -9.92 27.89
N ILE A 73 5.44 -10.59 26.87
CA ILE A 73 5.54 -12.05 26.71
C ILE A 73 7.01 -12.47 26.56
N GLN A 74 7.78 -11.73 25.77
CA GLN A 74 9.22 -11.99 25.60
C GLN A 74 9.98 -11.89 26.92
N TRP A 75 9.70 -10.87 27.72
CA TRP A 75 10.29 -10.70 29.03
C TRP A 75 9.97 -11.87 29.98
N MET A 76 8.72 -12.29 30.02
CA MET A 76 8.28 -13.44 30.81
C MET A 76 8.98 -14.73 30.36
N ALA A 77 9.02 -14.98 29.04
CA ALA A 77 9.69 -16.15 28.49
C ALA A 77 11.18 -16.22 28.83
N LYS A 78 11.88 -15.06 28.78
CA LYS A 78 13.27 -14.96 29.24
C LYS A 78 13.43 -15.33 30.71
N GLY A 79 12.52 -14.90 31.55
CA GLY A 79 12.54 -15.23 32.99
C GLY A 79 12.39 -16.73 33.26
N TYR A 80 11.71 -17.46 32.38
CA TYR A 80 11.55 -18.93 32.45
C TYR A 80 12.59 -19.71 31.63
N HIS A 81 13.57 -19.03 31.02
CA HIS A 81 14.58 -19.62 30.12
C HIS A 81 13.98 -20.36 28.93
N ALA A 82 12.78 -19.97 28.49
CA ALA A 82 12.05 -20.58 27.36
C ALA A 82 12.50 -19.91 26.03
N GLN A 83 13.69 -20.30 25.53
CA GLN A 83 14.32 -19.65 24.38
C GLN A 83 13.45 -19.74 23.13
N ASP A 84 12.80 -20.88 22.89
CA ASP A 84 11.92 -21.07 21.72
C ASP A 84 10.76 -20.07 21.72
N ILE A 85 10.19 -19.75 22.90
CA ILE A 85 9.12 -18.74 23.01
C ILE A 85 9.70 -17.33 22.78
N VAL A 86 10.90 -17.07 23.24
CA VAL A 86 11.58 -15.77 22.98
C VAL A 86 11.75 -15.57 21.48
N ASP A 87 12.22 -16.58 20.76
CA ASP A 87 12.54 -16.49 19.34
C ASP A 87 11.28 -16.32 18.47
N ILE A 88 10.23 -17.08 18.76
CA ILE A 88 8.96 -16.93 18.01
C ILE A 88 8.29 -15.58 18.29
N VAL A 89 8.31 -15.09 19.53
CA VAL A 89 7.76 -13.78 19.88
C VAL A 89 8.56 -12.64 19.23
N LEU A 90 9.88 -12.79 19.13
CA LEU A 90 10.74 -11.83 18.44
C LEU A 90 10.43 -11.78 16.94
N ALA A 91 10.32 -12.94 16.29
CA ALA A 91 9.93 -13.03 14.88
C ALA A 91 8.55 -12.38 14.63
N LEU A 92 7.58 -12.64 15.51
CA LEU A 92 6.23 -12.08 15.44
C LEU A 92 6.24 -10.56 15.64
N SER A 93 7.02 -10.05 16.59
CA SER A 93 7.19 -8.61 16.83
C SER A 93 7.79 -7.90 15.62
N ASN A 94 8.81 -8.48 14.99
CA ASN A 94 9.44 -7.92 13.79
C ASN A 94 8.47 -7.92 12.61
N PHE A 95 7.76 -9.02 12.38
CA PHE A 95 6.75 -9.13 11.34
C PHE A 95 5.69 -8.03 11.48
N PHE A 96 5.08 -7.89 12.67
CA PHE A 96 4.05 -6.86 12.88
C PHE A 96 4.62 -5.44 12.82
N ARG A 97 5.84 -5.20 13.29
CA ARG A 97 6.46 -3.87 13.23
C ARG A 97 6.62 -3.38 11.80
N ILE A 98 6.98 -4.26 10.88
CA ILE A 98 7.12 -3.92 9.46
C ILE A 98 5.73 -3.86 8.80
N SER A 99 4.89 -4.87 9.01
CA SER A 99 3.56 -4.98 8.42
C SER A 99 2.61 -3.83 8.85
N LEU A 100 2.74 -3.36 10.11
CA LEU A 100 1.95 -2.26 10.66
C LEU A 100 2.73 -0.92 10.63
N SER A 101 3.82 -0.82 9.87
CA SER A 101 4.66 0.37 9.81
C SER A 101 3.94 1.58 9.24
N GLN A 102 3.13 2.22 10.10
CA GLN A 102 2.60 3.59 9.96
C GLN A 102 1.83 3.89 8.67
N GLY A 103 1.22 2.89 8.00
CA GLY A 103 0.44 3.13 6.79
C GLY A 103 1.26 3.69 5.62
N LYS A 104 2.59 3.48 5.62
CA LYS A 104 3.41 3.83 4.47
C LYS A 104 2.99 2.97 3.29
N GLU A 105 2.65 3.61 2.19
CA GLU A 105 2.28 2.93 0.94
C GLU A 105 3.43 2.11 0.35
N PHE A 106 4.68 2.48 0.69
CA PHE A 106 5.90 1.84 0.23
C PHE A 106 6.87 1.63 1.39
N ILE A 107 7.44 0.44 1.47
CA ILE A 107 8.54 0.07 2.37
C ILE A 107 9.79 -0.25 1.54
N SER A 108 10.97 -0.20 2.16
CA SER A 108 12.20 -0.58 1.46
C SER A 108 12.22 -2.09 1.17
N LEU A 109 12.93 -2.49 0.11
CA LEU A 109 13.12 -3.92 -0.20
C LEU A 109 13.78 -4.67 0.97
N GLU A 110 14.68 -4.01 1.70
CA GLU A 110 15.30 -4.57 2.91
C GLU A 110 14.25 -4.89 3.98
N GLN A 111 13.29 -3.99 4.20
CA GLN A 111 12.17 -4.21 5.13
C GLN A 111 11.25 -5.34 4.67
N GLU A 112 10.96 -5.40 3.37
CA GLU A 112 10.15 -6.49 2.81
C GLU A 112 10.83 -7.86 3.02
N ILE A 113 12.13 -7.95 2.76
CA ILE A 113 12.91 -9.17 2.98
C ILE A 113 12.94 -9.54 4.48
N ALA A 114 13.10 -8.56 5.36
CA ALA A 114 13.06 -8.80 6.81
C ALA A 114 11.69 -9.30 7.26
N MET A 115 10.60 -8.79 6.70
CA MET A 115 9.25 -9.25 6.96
C MET A 115 9.05 -10.71 6.50
N VAL A 116 9.50 -11.04 5.27
CA VAL A 116 9.43 -12.41 4.74
C VAL A 116 10.25 -13.38 5.60
N LYS A 117 11.46 -13.01 6.02
CA LYS A 117 12.27 -13.83 6.94
C LYS A 117 11.54 -14.08 8.24
N SER A 118 11.01 -13.04 8.89
CA SER A 118 10.25 -13.17 10.13
C SER A 118 9.02 -14.10 9.96
N TYR A 119 8.32 -14.01 8.83
CA TYR A 119 7.21 -14.90 8.52
C TYR A 119 7.67 -16.36 8.38
N LEU A 120 8.78 -16.60 7.67
CA LEU A 120 9.32 -17.95 7.49
C LEU A 120 9.83 -18.55 8.81
N ASP A 121 10.44 -17.75 9.68
CA ASP A 121 10.82 -18.16 11.02
C ASP A 121 9.61 -18.62 11.84
N ILE A 122 8.51 -17.86 11.83
CA ILE A 122 7.26 -18.25 12.48
C ILE A 122 6.72 -19.59 11.91
N GLN A 123 6.76 -19.74 10.58
CA GLN A 123 6.32 -20.99 9.94
C GLN A 123 7.22 -22.17 10.32
N LYS A 124 8.54 -21.96 10.42
CA LYS A 124 9.48 -22.98 10.84
C LYS A 124 9.17 -23.48 12.27
N PHE A 125 8.86 -22.59 13.20
CA PHE A 125 8.38 -23.00 14.54
C PHE A 125 7.08 -23.80 14.49
N ARG A 126 6.15 -23.45 13.59
CA ARG A 126 4.87 -24.14 13.48
C ARG A 126 4.99 -25.55 12.91
N TYR A 127 5.88 -25.76 11.95
CA TYR A 127 5.98 -26.98 11.17
C TYR A 127 7.19 -27.84 11.52
N GLU A 128 7.89 -27.52 12.61
CA GLU A 128 8.98 -28.32 13.19
C GLU A 128 9.84 -29.02 12.14
N GLU A 129 10.91 -28.45 11.70
CA GLU A 129 11.90 -29.06 10.81
C GLU A 129 11.42 -29.63 9.44
N LEU A 130 10.13 -29.44 9.08
CA LEU A 130 9.62 -29.91 7.79
C LEU A 130 10.24 -29.18 6.60
N PHE A 131 10.79 -27.99 6.83
CA PHE A 131 11.51 -27.23 5.82
C PHE A 131 12.59 -26.37 6.45
N ASP A 132 13.60 -26.06 5.65
CA ASP A 132 14.57 -25.00 5.92
C ASP A 132 14.55 -24.00 4.76
N TYR A 133 15.06 -22.79 4.98
CA TYR A 133 15.05 -21.76 3.95
C TYR A 133 16.32 -20.93 3.95
N GLU A 134 16.70 -20.47 2.78
CA GLU A 134 17.75 -19.49 2.58
C GLU A 134 17.22 -18.33 1.73
N VAL A 135 17.58 -17.11 2.09
CA VAL A 135 17.19 -15.91 1.33
C VAL A 135 18.43 -15.30 0.71
N TRP A 136 18.51 -15.39 -0.59
CA TRP A 136 19.60 -14.81 -1.38
C TRP A 136 19.18 -13.46 -1.94
N THR A 137 19.98 -12.44 -1.70
CA THR A 137 19.71 -11.08 -2.19
C THR A 137 20.97 -10.49 -2.78
N ASP A 138 20.85 -9.81 -3.92
CA ASP A 138 21.96 -9.01 -4.45
C ASP A 138 22.08 -7.73 -3.61
N PRO A 139 23.22 -7.45 -2.98
CA PRO A 139 23.43 -6.23 -2.21
C PRO A 139 23.22 -4.95 -3.02
N ALA A 140 23.30 -5.00 -4.33
CA ALA A 140 23.10 -3.86 -5.20
C ALA A 140 21.65 -3.36 -5.24
N ILE A 141 20.67 -4.23 -4.92
CA ILE A 141 19.24 -3.91 -4.97
C ILE A 141 18.66 -3.48 -3.60
N LEU A 142 19.46 -3.58 -2.54
CA LEU A 142 19.03 -3.23 -1.16
C LEU A 142 19.23 -1.74 -0.82
N LYS A 143 19.60 -0.92 -1.80
CA LYS A 143 19.86 0.52 -1.60
C LYS A 143 18.65 1.37 -1.92
#